data_20e9999a4e37c097dedba93ef843239b
#
_entry.id   20e9999a4e37c097dedba93ef843239b
#
_cell.length_a   1.000
_cell.length_b   1.000
_cell.length_c   1.000
_cell.angle_alpha   90.00
_cell.angle_beta   90.00
_cell.angle_gamma   90.00
#
_symmetry.space_group_name_H-M   'P 1'
#
loop_
_entity.id
_entity.type
_entity.pdbx_description
1 polymer ?
#
loop_
_entity_poly.entity_id
_entity_poly.type
_entity_poly.pdbx_seq_one_letter_code
_entity_poly.pdbx_strand_id
1 'polypeptide(L)'
;MSDLYNSIEELMLELEDEDSDPVGGRTIAIVPGAFKPPHLGHLSMVKQYASEADEVVVLISSPIKASRGINGKPITAQQSEQIWKLFIEAEGLTNVRVETSKIPSPITATYEEIGEDGSLEPGTKLVLGASQKGGDFKRWKSAAKYGKPGVQLLTPEETAVIPANRPNGEPYSATDARKMLEKGDAADEFFGDGMGSRVRSILGLDASLEEMSAMGSGAVAGYAAGGPEKKRRKNKKIKHPPYNELYLYKEVLKLLKKEGIIK
;
A
#
# COMPACT_ATOMS: atom_id res chain seq x y z
N MET A 1 -62.48 -22.49 8.22
CA MET A 1 -61.78 -21.21 7.92
C MET A 1 -60.77 -20.83 9.00
N SER A 2 -60.91 -21.33 10.24
CA SER A 2 -59.93 -21.07 11.32
C SER A 2 -58.59 -21.78 11.09
N ASP A 3 -58.63 -23.00 10.53
CA ASP A 3 -57.40 -23.82 10.37
C ASP A 3 -56.43 -23.25 9.32
N LEU A 4 -56.93 -22.54 8.30
CA LEU A 4 -56.10 -21.90 7.29
C LEU A 4 -55.39 -20.64 7.84
N TYR A 5 -56.07 -19.90 8.73
CA TYR A 5 -55.49 -18.74 9.39
C TYR A 5 -54.35 -19.13 10.33
N ASN A 6 -54.56 -20.18 11.13
CA ASN A 6 -53.53 -20.69 12.04
C ASN A 6 -52.32 -21.23 11.29
N SER A 7 -52.50 -21.90 10.14
CA SER A 7 -51.41 -22.38 9.31
C SER A 7 -50.60 -21.23 8.64
N ILE A 8 -51.26 -20.13 8.28
CA ILE A 8 -50.59 -18.95 7.74
C ILE A 8 -49.83 -18.21 8.83
N GLU A 9 -50.36 -18.10 10.04
CA GLU A 9 -49.71 -17.48 11.18
C GLU A 9 -48.48 -18.27 11.64
N GLU A 10 -48.57 -19.62 11.64
CA GLU A 10 -47.45 -20.52 11.93
C GLU A 10 -46.36 -20.42 10.85
N LEU A 11 -46.72 -20.33 9.57
CA LEU A 11 -45.80 -20.14 8.46
C LEU A 11 -45.15 -18.75 8.49
N MET A 12 -45.86 -17.72 8.93
CA MET A 12 -45.31 -16.37 9.08
C MET A 12 -44.36 -16.28 10.29
N LEU A 13 -44.64 -17.02 11.36
CA LEU A 13 -43.72 -17.13 12.51
C LEU A 13 -42.46 -17.94 12.16
N GLU A 14 -42.55 -18.97 11.33
CA GLU A 14 -41.35 -19.67 10.81
C GLU A 14 -40.53 -18.82 9.85
N LEU A 15 -41.13 -17.85 9.14
CA LEU A 15 -40.45 -16.93 8.26
C LEU A 15 -39.80 -15.74 9.00
N GLU A 16 -40.29 -15.41 10.20
CA GLU A 16 -39.72 -14.36 11.05
C GLU A 16 -38.51 -14.86 11.85
N ASP A 17 -38.32 -16.16 12.05
CA ASP A 17 -37.13 -16.76 12.66
C ASP A 17 -35.93 -16.93 11.69
N GLU A 18 -36.08 -16.58 10.41
CA GLU A 18 -34.94 -16.37 9.50
C GLU A 18 -34.26 -14.99 9.64
N ASP A 19 -34.53 -14.26 10.72
CA ASP A 19 -33.54 -13.33 11.30
C ASP A 19 -32.43 -14.18 11.98
N SER A 20 -31.86 -15.12 11.23
CA SER A 20 -30.48 -15.49 11.46
C SER A 20 -29.70 -14.18 11.36
N ASP A 21 -29.24 -13.66 12.52
CA ASP A 21 -28.20 -12.67 12.59
C ASP A 21 -27.27 -12.92 11.41
N PRO A 22 -27.09 -11.97 10.48
CA PRO A 22 -26.21 -12.20 9.35
C PRO A 22 -24.91 -12.64 9.97
N VAL A 23 -24.58 -13.93 9.79
CA VAL A 23 -23.39 -14.59 10.36
C VAL A 23 -22.32 -13.54 10.41
N GLY A 24 -21.96 -13.06 11.62
CA GLY A 24 -21.31 -11.77 11.84
C GLY A 24 -20.13 -11.63 10.89
N GLY A 25 -20.37 -10.93 9.79
CA GLY A 25 -19.51 -10.99 8.63
C GLY A 25 -18.14 -10.46 9.03
N ARG A 26 -17.09 -11.25 8.76
CA ARG A 26 -15.69 -10.89 9.03
C ARG A 26 -15.39 -9.50 8.49
N THR A 27 -14.83 -8.65 9.33
CA THR A 27 -14.36 -7.31 8.91
C THR A 27 -12.90 -7.40 8.46
N ILE A 28 -12.64 -7.03 7.21
CA ILE A 28 -11.29 -7.01 6.64
C ILE A 28 -10.93 -5.57 6.27
N ALA A 29 -9.76 -5.09 6.69
CA ALA A 29 -9.21 -3.81 6.25
C ALA A 29 -8.06 -4.03 5.25
N ILE A 30 -8.17 -3.48 4.04
CA ILE A 30 -7.08 -3.49 3.07
C ILE A 30 -6.43 -2.11 3.06
N VAL A 31 -5.12 -2.06 3.38
CA VAL A 31 -4.33 -0.82 3.50
C VAL A 31 -3.27 -0.79 2.39
N PRO A 32 -3.61 -0.31 1.19
CA PRO A 32 -2.66 -0.27 0.09
C PRO A 32 -1.78 0.98 0.14
N GLY A 33 -0.49 0.78 -0.14
CA GLY A 33 0.46 1.90 -0.16
C GLY A 33 1.80 1.57 -0.79
N ALA A 34 2.59 2.60 -1.04
CA ALA A 34 3.95 2.39 -1.53
C ALA A 34 4.92 1.98 -0.43
N PHE A 35 4.77 2.53 0.79
CA PHE A 35 5.56 2.22 1.98
C PHE A 35 7.07 2.18 1.74
N LYS A 36 7.64 3.27 1.22
CA LYS A 36 9.05 3.34 0.78
C LYS A 36 9.86 4.42 1.53
N PRO A 37 10.33 4.13 2.77
CA PRO A 37 9.97 2.99 3.63
C PRO A 37 8.65 3.21 4.38
N PRO A 38 8.07 2.17 5.00
CA PRO A 38 7.04 2.37 6.00
C PRO A 38 7.63 3.11 7.22
N HIS A 39 6.78 3.79 7.99
CA HIS A 39 7.19 4.57 9.16
C HIS A 39 6.06 4.59 10.20
N LEU A 40 6.32 5.12 11.40
CA LEU A 40 5.37 5.13 12.52
C LEU A 40 4.01 5.75 12.18
N GLY A 41 3.94 6.74 11.29
CA GLY A 41 2.65 7.28 10.84
C GLY A 41 1.82 6.27 10.02
N HIS A 42 2.46 5.38 9.26
CA HIS A 42 1.76 4.27 8.62
C HIS A 42 1.37 3.20 9.65
N LEU A 43 2.26 2.92 10.60
CA LEU A 43 2.00 1.95 11.67
C LEU A 43 0.81 2.38 12.53
N SER A 44 0.72 3.66 12.92
CA SER A 44 -0.41 4.16 13.71
C SER A 44 -1.75 3.96 13.00
N MET A 45 -1.78 4.15 11.67
CA MET A 45 -2.97 3.90 10.87
C MET A 45 -3.33 2.41 10.84
N VAL A 46 -2.34 1.53 10.65
CA VAL A 46 -2.57 0.07 10.66
C VAL A 46 -3.02 -0.42 12.02
N LYS A 47 -2.45 0.12 13.11
CA LYS A 47 -2.88 -0.19 14.50
C LYS A 47 -4.34 0.17 14.75
N GLN A 48 -4.79 1.31 14.24
CA GLN A 48 -6.19 1.69 14.38
C GLN A 48 -7.09 0.70 13.62
N TYR A 49 -6.78 0.35 12.37
CA TYR A 49 -7.54 -0.66 11.67
C TYR A 49 -7.48 -2.03 12.35
N ALA A 50 -6.34 -2.41 12.92
CA ALA A 50 -6.19 -3.68 13.63
C ALA A 50 -7.03 -3.77 14.91
N SER A 51 -7.39 -2.63 15.51
CA SER A 51 -8.30 -2.59 16.67
C SER A 51 -9.79 -2.67 16.29
N GLU A 52 -10.13 -2.46 15.03
CA GLU A 52 -11.51 -2.35 14.54
C GLU A 52 -11.89 -3.49 13.57
N ALA A 53 -10.90 -4.18 12.99
CA ALA A 53 -11.11 -5.24 12.02
C ALA A 53 -10.58 -6.59 12.52
N ASP A 54 -11.21 -7.68 12.06
CA ASP A 54 -10.76 -9.04 12.34
C ASP A 54 -9.43 -9.35 11.64
N GLU A 55 -9.19 -8.70 10.50
CA GLU A 55 -7.96 -8.83 9.74
C GLU A 55 -7.58 -7.53 9.04
N VAL A 56 -6.28 -7.23 9.02
CA VAL A 56 -5.70 -6.13 8.25
C VAL A 56 -4.70 -6.65 7.24
N VAL A 57 -4.88 -6.28 5.98
CA VAL A 57 -3.97 -6.60 4.87
C VAL A 57 -3.21 -5.34 4.48
N VAL A 58 -1.93 -5.28 4.78
CA VAL A 58 -1.05 -4.23 4.29
C VAL A 58 -0.55 -4.62 2.90
N LEU A 59 -1.01 -3.91 1.87
CA LEU A 59 -0.71 -4.24 0.48
C LEU A 59 0.35 -3.29 -0.10
N ILE A 60 1.57 -3.80 -0.30
CA ILE A 60 2.73 -3.02 -0.74
C ILE A 60 2.79 -2.93 -2.27
N SER A 61 3.05 -1.74 -2.81
CA SER A 61 3.25 -1.56 -4.25
C SER A 61 4.52 -2.25 -4.76
N SER A 62 4.42 -2.86 -5.96
CA SER A 62 5.54 -3.47 -6.68
C SER A 62 5.72 -2.80 -8.06
N PRO A 63 6.14 -1.53 -8.13
CA PRO A 63 6.23 -0.80 -9.38
C PRO A 63 7.34 -1.36 -10.28
N ILE A 64 7.09 -1.42 -11.59
CA ILE A 64 8.05 -1.88 -12.62
C ILE A 64 9.30 -0.96 -12.62
N LYS A 65 9.11 0.35 -12.40
CA LYS A 65 10.21 1.32 -12.28
C LYS A 65 10.20 1.86 -10.85
N ALA A 66 11.22 1.50 -10.10
CA ALA A 66 11.41 2.04 -8.76
C ALA A 66 11.75 3.53 -8.83
N SER A 67 10.91 4.36 -8.21
CA SER A 67 11.04 5.83 -8.23
C SER A 67 11.46 6.42 -6.89
N ARG A 68 11.48 5.61 -5.84
CA ARG A 68 11.76 6.06 -4.46
C ARG A 68 12.89 5.23 -3.89
N GLY A 69 13.97 5.89 -3.51
CA GLY A 69 15.19 5.24 -3.03
C GLY A 69 16.01 6.12 -2.12
N ILE A 70 17.13 5.59 -1.67
CA ILE A 70 18.15 6.23 -0.84
C ILE A 70 19.48 6.09 -1.57
N ASN A 71 20.26 7.16 -1.68
CA ASN A 71 21.56 7.17 -2.36
C ASN A 71 21.50 6.57 -3.79
N GLY A 72 20.42 6.85 -4.52
CA GLY A 72 20.22 6.33 -5.88
C GLY A 72 19.79 4.85 -5.95
N LYS A 73 19.77 4.12 -4.84
CA LYS A 73 19.31 2.73 -4.76
C LYS A 73 17.81 2.71 -4.43
N PRO A 74 16.96 2.05 -5.21
CA PRO A 74 15.52 1.98 -4.94
C PRO A 74 15.23 1.12 -3.71
N ILE A 75 14.24 1.52 -2.92
CA ILE A 75 13.68 0.68 -1.86
C ILE A 75 12.74 -0.34 -2.51
N THR A 76 13.03 -1.62 -2.34
CA THR A 76 12.24 -2.72 -2.91
C THR A 76 10.95 -2.96 -2.11
N ALA A 77 10.01 -3.70 -2.69
CA ALA A 77 8.81 -4.16 -1.96
C ALA A 77 9.21 -5.11 -0.83
N GLN A 78 10.16 -5.99 -1.08
CA GLN A 78 10.67 -6.94 -0.09
C GLN A 78 11.30 -6.25 1.13
N GLN A 79 12.10 -5.19 0.91
CA GLN A 79 12.65 -4.39 2.03
C GLN A 79 11.52 -3.72 2.83
N SER A 80 10.52 -3.17 2.16
CA SER A 80 9.35 -2.59 2.84
C SER A 80 8.57 -3.63 3.64
N GLU A 81 8.41 -4.84 3.10
CA GLU A 81 7.78 -5.98 3.79
C GLU A 81 8.56 -6.37 5.05
N GLN A 82 9.90 -6.46 4.97
CA GLN A 82 10.74 -6.76 6.13
C GLN A 82 10.61 -5.69 7.23
N ILE A 83 10.54 -4.41 6.86
CA ILE A 83 10.32 -3.32 7.84
C ILE A 83 8.92 -3.42 8.45
N TRP A 84 7.89 -3.75 7.67
CA TRP A 84 6.56 -4.00 8.20
C TRP A 84 6.52 -5.16 9.20
N LYS A 85 7.20 -6.27 8.91
CA LYS A 85 7.31 -7.41 9.83
C LYS A 85 7.97 -7.02 11.15
N LEU A 86 9.00 -6.16 11.12
CA LEU A 86 9.58 -5.59 12.34
C LEU A 86 8.56 -4.82 13.17
N PHE A 87 7.75 -3.98 12.54
CA PHE A 87 6.73 -3.19 13.23
C PHE A 87 5.64 -4.08 13.84
N ILE A 88 5.15 -5.05 13.07
CA ILE A 88 4.11 -5.99 13.49
C ILE A 88 4.59 -6.80 14.70
N GLU A 89 5.82 -7.32 14.63
CA GLU A 89 6.44 -8.08 15.73
C GLU A 89 6.60 -7.21 16.99
N ALA A 90 7.13 -6.00 16.86
CA ALA A 90 7.37 -5.10 17.98
C ALA A 90 6.08 -4.66 18.68
N GLU A 91 4.99 -4.52 17.93
CA GLU A 91 3.67 -4.10 18.44
C GLU A 91 2.78 -5.29 18.83
N GLY A 92 3.22 -6.53 18.60
CA GLY A 92 2.44 -7.73 18.89
C GLY A 92 1.13 -7.85 18.09
N LEU A 93 1.08 -7.32 16.87
CA LEU A 93 -0.13 -7.33 16.04
C LEU A 93 -0.34 -8.71 15.42
N THR A 94 -1.33 -9.45 15.88
CA THR A 94 -1.58 -10.84 15.45
C THR A 94 -2.53 -10.96 14.27
N ASN A 95 -3.34 -9.91 14.01
CA ASN A 95 -4.33 -9.87 12.94
C ASN A 95 -3.90 -9.03 11.73
N VAL A 96 -2.60 -8.71 11.62
CA VAL A 96 -2.05 -7.93 10.51
C VAL A 96 -1.16 -8.82 9.66
N ARG A 97 -1.44 -8.90 8.36
CA ARG A 97 -0.57 -9.55 7.38
C ARG A 97 -0.08 -8.55 6.33
N VAL A 98 1.09 -8.83 5.79
CA VAL A 98 1.73 -7.97 4.79
C VAL A 98 1.88 -8.74 3.50
N GLU A 99 1.46 -8.12 2.41
CA GLU A 99 1.54 -8.70 1.08
C GLU A 99 2.14 -7.71 0.07
N THR A 100 2.87 -8.25 -0.87
CA THR A 100 3.30 -7.48 -2.04
C THR A 100 2.26 -7.63 -3.15
N SER A 101 1.79 -6.52 -3.68
CA SER A 101 0.84 -6.50 -4.78
C SER A 101 1.39 -7.25 -6.01
N LYS A 102 0.57 -8.13 -6.59
CA LYS A 102 0.89 -8.88 -7.83
C LYS A 102 1.01 -7.96 -9.04
N ILE A 103 0.31 -6.83 -9.01
CA ILE A 103 0.35 -5.80 -10.05
C ILE A 103 1.02 -4.53 -9.50
N PRO A 104 1.56 -3.64 -10.37
CA PRO A 104 2.33 -2.47 -9.95
C PRO A 104 1.59 -1.53 -9.00
N SER A 105 0.27 -1.37 -9.18
CA SER A 105 -0.59 -0.50 -8.39
C SER A 105 -1.34 -1.30 -7.31
N PRO A 106 -1.07 -1.12 -6.03
CA PRO A 106 -1.80 -1.78 -4.97
C PRO A 106 -3.25 -1.28 -4.87
N ILE A 107 -3.54 -0.07 -5.37
CA ILE A 107 -4.91 0.44 -5.47
C ILE A 107 -5.71 -0.36 -6.48
N THR A 108 -5.14 -0.60 -7.68
CA THR A 108 -5.79 -1.41 -8.71
C THR A 108 -5.98 -2.85 -8.24
N ALA A 109 -4.97 -3.43 -7.56
CA ALA A 109 -5.09 -4.76 -6.97
C ALA A 109 -6.23 -4.83 -5.93
N THR A 110 -6.42 -3.77 -5.14
CA THR A 110 -7.56 -3.69 -4.21
C THR A 110 -8.90 -3.65 -4.96
N TYR A 111 -8.98 -2.94 -6.08
CA TYR A 111 -10.18 -2.93 -6.92
C TYR A 111 -10.47 -4.29 -7.55
N GLU A 112 -9.44 -5.05 -7.95
CA GLU A 112 -9.60 -6.43 -8.42
C GLU A 112 -10.12 -7.35 -7.31
N GLU A 113 -9.63 -7.18 -6.07
CA GLU A 113 -10.06 -7.95 -4.91
C GLU A 113 -11.52 -7.66 -4.50
N ILE A 114 -11.97 -6.42 -4.68
CA ILE A 114 -13.37 -6.01 -4.43
C ILE A 114 -14.32 -6.57 -5.51
N GLY A 115 -13.81 -6.76 -6.73
CA GLY A 115 -14.60 -7.16 -7.90
C GLY A 115 -15.16 -8.58 -7.83
N GLU A 116 -15.94 -8.97 -8.82
CA GLU A 116 -16.61 -10.28 -8.90
C GLU A 116 -15.63 -11.45 -8.79
N ASP A 117 -14.42 -11.31 -9.38
CA ASP A 117 -13.37 -12.34 -9.37
C ASP A 117 -12.50 -12.31 -8.10
N GLY A 118 -12.75 -11.38 -7.18
CA GLY A 118 -11.99 -11.24 -5.95
C GLY A 118 -12.28 -12.36 -4.94
N SER A 119 -11.34 -12.57 -4.01
CA SER A 119 -11.39 -13.68 -3.04
C SER A 119 -12.31 -13.43 -1.83
N LEU A 120 -12.85 -12.22 -1.67
CA LEU A 120 -13.70 -11.87 -0.55
C LEU A 120 -15.00 -12.68 -0.54
N GLU A 121 -15.34 -13.25 0.60
CA GLU A 121 -16.55 -14.05 0.77
C GLU A 121 -17.79 -13.16 0.99
N PRO A 122 -18.99 -13.62 0.57
CA PRO A 122 -20.24 -12.96 0.93
C PRO A 122 -20.36 -12.82 2.46
N GLY A 123 -20.94 -11.72 2.92
CA GLY A 123 -21.01 -11.37 4.34
C GLY A 123 -19.79 -10.57 4.85
N THR A 124 -18.70 -10.49 4.08
CA THR A 124 -17.53 -9.70 4.47
C THR A 124 -17.85 -8.21 4.52
N LYS A 125 -17.47 -7.56 5.62
CA LYS A 125 -17.38 -6.09 5.73
C LYS A 125 -15.98 -5.66 5.34
N LEU A 126 -15.85 -4.80 4.33
CA LEU A 126 -14.56 -4.35 3.82
C LEU A 126 -14.31 -2.88 4.14
N VAL A 127 -13.20 -2.63 4.83
CA VAL A 127 -12.63 -1.31 5.08
C VAL A 127 -11.55 -1.03 4.04
N LEU A 128 -11.70 0.04 3.28
CA LEU A 128 -10.69 0.51 2.32
C LEU A 128 -9.77 1.51 3.01
N GLY A 129 -8.63 1.02 3.45
CA GLY A 129 -7.67 1.77 4.22
C GLY A 129 -7.21 3.05 3.53
N ALA A 130 -7.37 4.17 4.21
CA ALA A 130 -6.99 5.49 3.73
C ALA A 130 -6.68 6.43 4.90
N SER A 131 -5.89 7.47 4.60
CA SER A 131 -5.65 8.57 5.52
C SER A 131 -6.57 9.74 5.22
N GLN A 132 -6.99 10.46 6.25
CA GLN A 132 -7.66 11.76 6.09
C GLN A 132 -6.70 12.82 5.54
N LYS A 133 -5.39 12.65 5.75
CA LYS A 133 -4.36 13.56 5.28
C LYS A 133 -4.41 13.73 3.76
N GLY A 134 -4.56 14.97 3.31
CA GLY A 134 -4.61 15.30 1.88
C GLY A 134 -5.81 14.74 1.12
N GLY A 135 -6.79 14.18 1.83
CA GLY A 135 -7.98 13.57 1.22
C GLY A 135 -7.67 12.29 0.46
N ASP A 136 -6.73 11.50 0.95
CA ASP A 136 -6.31 10.21 0.36
C ASP A 136 -7.50 9.24 0.18
N PHE A 137 -8.51 9.28 1.06
CA PHE A 137 -9.74 8.50 0.93
C PHE A 137 -10.51 8.75 -0.39
N LYS A 138 -10.29 9.89 -1.04
CA LYS A 138 -10.94 10.23 -2.31
C LYS A 138 -10.61 9.26 -3.44
N ARG A 139 -9.51 8.52 -3.33
CA ARG A 139 -9.14 7.44 -4.27
C ARG A 139 -10.16 6.30 -4.32
N TRP A 140 -10.99 6.17 -3.29
CA TRP A 140 -12.00 5.14 -3.16
C TRP A 140 -13.43 5.55 -3.59
N LYS A 141 -13.62 6.77 -4.08
CA LYS A 141 -14.95 7.29 -4.47
C LYS A 141 -15.73 6.39 -5.41
N SER A 142 -15.03 5.59 -6.21
CA SER A 142 -15.65 4.69 -7.18
C SER A 142 -15.82 3.26 -6.66
N ALA A 143 -15.30 2.94 -5.48
CA ALA A 143 -15.22 1.56 -5.01
C ALA A 143 -16.58 0.85 -4.94
N ALA A 144 -17.62 1.56 -4.50
CA ALA A 144 -18.98 1.03 -4.44
C ALA A 144 -19.53 0.52 -5.79
N LYS A 145 -18.97 0.98 -6.92
CA LYS A 145 -19.40 0.54 -8.26
C LYS A 145 -18.82 -0.81 -8.66
N TYR A 146 -17.79 -1.27 -7.95
CA TYR A 146 -17.04 -2.48 -8.28
C TYR A 146 -17.27 -3.59 -7.25
N GLY A 147 -17.96 -3.29 -6.14
CA GLY A 147 -18.21 -4.28 -5.10
C GLY A 147 -19.09 -5.42 -5.58
N LYS A 148 -18.66 -6.66 -5.34
CA LYS A 148 -19.47 -7.83 -5.64
C LYS A 148 -20.66 -7.97 -4.68
N PRO A 149 -21.75 -8.62 -5.10
CA PRO A 149 -22.89 -8.90 -4.24
C PRO A 149 -22.47 -9.64 -2.95
N GLY A 150 -23.04 -9.21 -1.83
CA GLY A 150 -22.77 -9.82 -0.52
C GLY A 150 -21.55 -9.28 0.22
N VAL A 151 -20.70 -8.45 -0.39
CA VAL A 151 -19.62 -7.73 0.31
C VAL A 151 -20.06 -6.33 0.64
N GLN A 152 -20.03 -5.97 1.92
CA GLN A 152 -20.37 -4.64 2.40
C GLN A 152 -19.11 -3.75 2.41
N LEU A 153 -19.05 -2.78 1.51
CA LEU A 153 -18.01 -1.75 1.53
C LEU A 153 -18.38 -0.67 2.55
N LEU A 154 -17.53 -0.47 3.56
CA LEU A 154 -17.70 0.63 4.50
C LEU A 154 -17.27 1.94 3.83
N THR A 155 -17.94 3.03 4.18
CA THR A 155 -17.74 4.35 3.57
C THR A 155 -16.31 4.85 3.84
N PRO A 156 -15.50 5.10 2.80
CA PRO A 156 -14.09 5.49 3.00
C PRO A 156 -13.91 6.79 3.79
N GLU A 157 -14.86 7.71 3.70
CA GLU A 157 -14.87 8.96 4.46
C GLU A 157 -14.99 8.71 5.97
N GLU A 158 -15.79 7.72 6.37
CA GLU A 158 -16.05 7.36 7.78
C GLU A 158 -14.93 6.52 8.35
N THR A 159 -14.30 5.68 7.53
CA THR A 159 -13.23 4.76 7.96
C THR A 159 -11.83 5.33 7.77
N ALA A 160 -11.68 6.51 7.13
CA ALA A 160 -10.38 7.13 6.97
C ALA A 160 -9.77 7.57 8.30
N VAL A 161 -8.53 7.19 8.51
CA VAL A 161 -7.79 7.39 9.76
C VAL A 161 -6.99 8.70 9.74
N ILE A 162 -6.87 9.35 10.89
CA ILE A 162 -5.92 10.43 11.10
C ILE A 162 -4.60 9.80 11.61
N PRO A 163 -3.54 9.72 10.79
CA PRO A 163 -2.27 9.17 11.24
C PRO A 163 -1.68 10.00 12.37
N ALA A 164 -0.97 9.35 13.29
CA ALA A 164 -0.22 10.05 14.33
C ALA A 164 0.79 11.04 13.73
N ASN A 165 1.06 12.10 14.45
CA ASN A 165 2.14 13.03 14.17
C ASN A 165 3.40 12.62 14.93
N ARG A 166 4.56 13.16 14.49
CA ARG A 166 5.81 13.07 15.24
C ARG A 166 5.70 13.81 16.58
N PRO A 167 6.59 13.54 17.54
CA PRO A 167 6.60 14.23 18.83
C PRO A 167 6.69 15.76 18.73
N ASN A 168 7.27 16.29 17.66
CA ASN A 168 7.33 17.73 17.36
C ASN A 168 6.04 18.31 16.76
N GLY A 169 4.97 17.51 16.63
CA GLY A 169 3.68 17.89 16.06
C GLY A 169 3.61 17.84 14.53
N GLU A 170 4.72 17.63 13.84
CA GLU A 170 4.72 17.51 12.39
C GLU A 170 4.25 16.12 11.91
N PRO A 171 3.64 16.04 10.73
CA PRO A 171 3.23 14.76 10.18
C PRO A 171 4.44 13.91 9.78
N TYR A 172 4.35 12.61 9.98
CA TYR A 172 5.33 11.67 9.42
C TYR A 172 5.39 11.75 7.89
N SER A 173 6.62 11.64 7.36
CA SER A 173 6.90 11.70 5.92
C SER A 173 7.98 10.68 5.54
N ALA A 174 7.65 9.78 4.62
CA ALA A 174 8.63 8.83 4.07
C ALA A 174 9.78 9.55 3.32
N THR A 175 9.53 10.75 2.81
CA THR A 175 10.58 11.57 2.17
C THR A 175 11.59 12.07 3.19
N ASP A 176 11.14 12.53 4.35
CA ASP A 176 12.03 13.03 5.39
C ASP A 176 12.77 11.87 6.07
N ALA A 177 12.09 10.74 6.30
CA ALA A 177 12.77 9.51 6.75
C ALA A 177 13.92 9.11 5.83
N ARG A 178 13.72 9.12 4.50
CA ARG A 178 14.79 8.84 3.53
C ARG A 178 15.95 9.83 3.64
N LYS A 179 15.66 11.14 3.75
CA LYS A 179 16.70 12.17 3.89
C LYS A 179 17.56 11.97 5.14
N MET A 180 16.96 11.57 6.26
CA MET A 180 17.70 11.27 7.49
C MET A 180 18.59 10.04 7.31
N LEU A 181 18.04 8.97 6.76
CA LEU A 181 18.79 7.76 6.45
C LEU A 181 19.95 8.01 5.47
N GLU A 182 19.79 8.90 4.48
CA GLU A 182 20.84 9.33 3.55
C GLU A 182 21.99 10.04 4.25
N LYS A 183 21.71 10.79 5.33
CA LYS A 183 22.71 11.47 6.15
C LYS A 183 23.45 10.54 7.12
N GLY A 184 23.12 9.27 7.16
CA GLY A 184 23.70 8.32 8.10
C GLY A 184 22.99 8.26 9.46
N ASP A 185 21.90 8.99 9.63
CA ASP A 185 21.09 8.98 10.85
C ASP A 185 20.28 7.68 10.96
N ALA A 186 20.12 7.16 12.17
CA ALA A 186 19.25 6.02 12.44
C ALA A 186 17.77 6.33 12.17
N ALA A 187 17.39 7.60 12.27
CA ALA A 187 16.03 8.09 12.04
C ALA A 187 14.99 7.44 12.97
N ASP A 188 15.38 7.18 14.23
CA ASP A 188 14.51 6.52 15.21
C ASP A 188 13.19 7.28 15.43
N GLU A 189 13.16 8.60 15.25
CA GLU A 189 11.92 9.37 15.29
C GLU A 189 10.87 8.91 14.25
N PHE A 190 11.29 8.24 13.17
CA PHE A 190 10.40 7.70 12.14
C PHE A 190 10.08 6.22 12.32
N PHE A 191 10.93 5.48 13.01
CA PHE A 191 10.85 4.02 13.07
C PHE A 191 10.64 3.46 14.48
N GLY A 192 10.85 4.28 15.52
CA GLY A 192 10.83 3.88 16.92
C GLY A 192 12.23 3.65 17.48
N ASP A 193 12.34 3.76 18.80
CA ASP A 193 13.61 3.69 19.52
C ASP A 193 14.37 2.39 19.23
N GLY A 194 15.60 2.53 18.73
CA GLY A 194 16.48 1.43 18.36
C GLY A 194 16.08 0.66 17.10
N MET A 195 14.95 0.99 16.45
CA MET A 195 14.53 0.33 15.22
C MET A 195 15.19 0.90 13.98
N GLY A 196 15.60 2.16 14.00
CA GLY A 196 16.22 2.81 12.88
C GLY A 196 17.48 2.12 12.38
N SER A 197 18.33 1.59 13.28
CA SER A 197 19.50 0.79 12.92
C SER A 197 19.13 -0.50 12.19
N ARG A 198 18.08 -1.21 12.65
CA ARG A 198 17.57 -2.41 11.97
C ARG A 198 17.02 -2.08 10.59
N VAL A 199 16.31 -0.95 10.47
CA VAL A 199 15.80 -0.46 9.19
C VAL A 199 16.95 -0.13 8.22
N ARG A 200 18.01 0.53 8.71
CA ARG A 200 19.22 0.79 7.92
C ARG A 200 19.83 -0.50 7.38
N SER A 201 19.97 -1.51 8.23
CA SER A 201 20.50 -2.82 7.86
C SER A 201 19.64 -3.49 6.77
N ILE A 202 18.31 -3.51 6.92
CA ILE A 202 17.39 -4.03 5.90
C ILE A 202 17.53 -3.29 4.57
N LEU A 203 17.77 -1.98 4.62
CA LEU A 203 17.95 -1.16 3.43
C LEU A 203 19.36 -1.26 2.83
N GLY A 204 20.27 -1.98 3.47
CA GLY A 204 21.66 -2.16 3.02
C GLY A 204 22.48 -0.86 3.10
N LEU A 205 22.21 -0.02 4.12
CA LEU A 205 22.90 1.28 4.29
C LEU A 205 24.11 1.19 5.20
N ASP A 206 24.28 0.10 5.95
CA ASP A 206 25.40 -0.10 6.87
C ASP A 206 26.64 -0.69 6.18
N ALA A 207 26.47 -1.37 5.05
CA ALA A 207 27.56 -2.02 4.32
C ALA A 207 28.58 -1.06 3.66
N SER A 208 28.28 0.25 3.60
CA SER A 208 29.14 1.23 2.93
C SER A 208 30.34 1.69 3.76
N LEU A 209 30.34 1.48 5.07
CA LEU A 209 31.45 1.88 5.94
C LEU A 209 32.60 0.87 5.93
N GLU A 210 32.29 -0.41 5.78
CA GLU A 210 33.34 -1.45 5.66
C GLU A 210 34.00 -1.48 4.28
N GLU A 211 33.21 -1.28 3.20
CA GLU A 211 33.77 -1.19 1.84
C GLU A 211 34.64 0.07 1.64
N MET A 212 34.28 1.20 2.23
CA MET A 212 35.11 2.42 2.19
C MET A 212 36.40 2.25 3.00
N SER A 213 36.39 1.48 4.07
CA SER A 213 37.60 1.17 4.85
C SER A 213 38.55 0.22 4.12
N ALA A 214 38.04 -0.70 3.32
CA ALA A 214 38.82 -1.64 2.53
C ALA A 214 39.48 -0.99 1.27
N MET A 215 38.92 0.09 0.74
CA MET A 215 39.48 0.81 -0.40
C MET A 215 40.56 1.86 -0.01
N GLY A 216 40.72 2.12 1.28
CA GLY A 216 41.67 3.16 1.80
C GLY A 216 43.15 2.75 1.88
N SER A 217 43.54 1.50 1.58
CA SER A 217 44.93 1.02 1.71
C SER A 217 45.56 0.53 0.41
N GLY A 218 45.18 1.06 -0.74
CA GLY A 218 45.75 0.73 -2.05
C GLY A 218 46.53 1.90 -2.62
N ALA A 219 47.84 1.72 -2.71
CA ALA A 219 48.92 2.62 -3.14
C ALA A 219 48.58 3.56 -4.30
N VAL A 220 49.01 4.81 -4.13
CA VAL A 220 49.16 5.82 -5.17
C VAL A 220 50.24 5.38 -6.16
N ALA A 221 49.84 5.03 -7.38
CA ALA A 221 50.76 5.05 -8.53
C ALA A 221 50.08 5.89 -9.62
N GLY A 222 50.71 7.04 -9.90
CA GLY A 222 50.24 8.02 -10.89
C GLY A 222 50.29 7.48 -12.31
N TYR A 223 49.30 7.89 -13.11
CA TYR A 223 49.47 8.07 -14.56
C TYR A 223 48.62 9.24 -15.03
N ALA A 224 49.30 10.30 -15.44
CA ALA A 224 48.71 11.35 -16.24
C ALA A 224 48.54 10.86 -17.68
N ALA A 225 47.34 10.86 -18.21
CA ALA A 225 47.14 10.85 -19.66
C ALA A 225 45.81 11.55 -19.98
N GLY A 226 45.88 12.64 -20.68
CA GLY A 226 44.76 13.42 -21.18
C GLY A 226 43.92 12.60 -22.16
N GLY A 227 42.63 12.57 -21.94
CA GLY A 227 41.64 12.02 -22.83
C GLY A 227 40.65 13.09 -23.33
N PRO A 228 40.14 13.00 -24.55
CA PRO A 228 39.47 14.08 -25.25
C PRO A 228 38.12 14.43 -24.68
N GLU A 229 37.82 15.70 -24.71
CA GLU A 229 36.57 16.37 -24.35
C GLU A 229 35.34 15.69 -25.00
N LYS A 230 34.49 15.02 -24.22
CA LYS A 230 33.20 14.49 -24.69
C LYS A 230 32.18 15.62 -24.77
N LYS A 231 31.83 16.01 -26.01
CA LYS A 231 30.76 16.95 -26.33
C LYS A 231 29.45 16.52 -25.61
N ARG A 232 28.95 17.40 -24.74
CA ARG A 232 27.64 17.27 -24.10
C ARG A 232 26.51 17.14 -25.16
N ARG A 233 25.97 15.96 -25.33
CA ARG A 233 24.71 15.79 -26.09
C ARG A 233 23.59 16.44 -25.29
N LYS A 234 22.94 17.46 -25.89
CA LYS A 234 21.71 18.08 -25.37
C LYS A 234 20.63 17.03 -25.35
N ASN A 235 20.21 16.58 -24.15
CA ASN A 235 19.05 15.71 -23.98
C ASN A 235 17.81 16.48 -24.43
N LYS A 236 17.24 16.08 -25.59
CA LYS A 236 15.88 16.45 -25.97
C LYS A 236 14.93 15.90 -24.89
N LYS A 237 14.26 16.79 -24.14
CA LYS A 237 13.16 16.42 -23.26
C LYS A 237 12.07 15.77 -24.12
N ILE A 238 11.95 14.47 -24.03
CA ILE A 238 10.78 13.74 -24.56
C ILE A 238 9.63 14.13 -23.63
N LYS A 239 8.70 14.94 -24.11
CA LYS A 239 7.43 15.21 -23.44
C LYS A 239 6.61 13.93 -23.51
N HIS A 240 6.59 13.15 -22.43
CA HIS A 240 5.59 12.11 -22.29
C HIS A 240 4.23 12.78 -22.11
N PRO A 241 3.20 12.39 -22.88
CA PRO A 241 1.86 12.85 -22.62
C PRO A 241 1.44 12.39 -21.21
N PRO A 242 0.62 13.17 -20.49
CA PRO A 242 0.16 12.76 -19.17
C PRO A 242 -0.57 11.43 -19.32
N TYR A 243 -0.12 10.43 -18.56
CA TYR A 243 -0.80 9.15 -18.44
C TYR A 243 -2.17 9.40 -17.80
N ASN A 244 -3.17 9.53 -18.66
CA ASN A 244 -4.56 9.60 -18.25
C ASN A 244 -5.16 8.21 -18.57
N GLU A 245 -5.73 7.54 -17.57
CA GLU A 245 -6.41 6.24 -17.72
C GLU A 245 -7.43 6.26 -18.88
N LEU A 246 -8.07 7.41 -19.09
CA LEU A 246 -8.97 7.65 -20.20
C LEU A 246 -8.28 7.55 -21.57
N TYR A 247 -6.99 7.84 -21.68
CA TYR A 247 -6.22 7.71 -22.91
C TYR A 247 -5.93 6.25 -23.20
N LEU A 248 -5.49 5.47 -22.22
CA LEU A 248 -5.27 4.03 -22.34
C LEU A 248 -6.57 3.30 -22.72
N TYR A 249 -7.67 3.62 -22.04
CA TYR A 249 -8.98 3.05 -22.37
C TYR A 249 -9.40 3.34 -23.82
N LYS A 250 -9.20 4.56 -24.31
CA LYS A 250 -9.50 4.94 -25.70
C LYS A 250 -8.62 4.20 -26.72
N GLU A 251 -7.34 3.99 -26.41
CA GLU A 251 -6.44 3.23 -27.30
C GLU A 251 -6.79 1.73 -27.31
N VAL A 252 -7.14 1.15 -26.17
CA VAL A 252 -7.64 -0.24 -26.08
C VAL A 252 -8.93 -0.41 -26.87
N LEU A 253 -9.91 0.48 -26.72
CA LEU A 253 -11.14 0.47 -27.50
C LEU A 253 -10.88 0.58 -29.01
N LYS A 254 -9.89 1.37 -29.41
CA LYS A 254 -9.51 1.54 -30.80
C LYS A 254 -8.90 0.28 -31.38
N LEU A 255 -8.09 -0.43 -30.59
CA LEU A 255 -7.54 -1.72 -30.96
C LEU A 255 -8.63 -2.79 -31.08
N LEU A 256 -9.54 -2.88 -30.11
CA LEU A 256 -10.64 -3.85 -30.13
C LEU A 256 -11.60 -3.63 -31.32
N LYS A 257 -11.86 -2.37 -31.69
CA LYS A 257 -12.62 -2.05 -32.95
C LYS A 257 -11.85 -2.42 -34.17
N LYS A 258 -10.53 -2.19 -34.24
CA LYS A 258 -9.69 -2.52 -35.37
C LYS A 258 -9.61 -4.04 -35.59
N GLU A 259 -9.60 -4.83 -34.54
CA GLU A 259 -9.59 -6.30 -34.57
C GLU A 259 -11.00 -6.90 -34.76
N GLY A 260 -12.04 -6.05 -34.85
CA GLY A 260 -13.42 -6.52 -35.08
C GLY A 260 -14.07 -7.22 -33.90
N ILE A 261 -13.49 -7.07 -32.70
CA ILE A 261 -13.97 -7.70 -31.45
C ILE A 261 -15.19 -6.96 -30.91
N ILE A 262 -15.24 -5.63 -31.12
CA ILE A 262 -16.39 -4.79 -30.73
C ILE A 262 -16.81 -3.91 -31.90
N LYS A 263 -18.12 -3.58 -31.98
CA LYS A 263 -18.69 -2.72 -33.04
C LYS A 263 -18.66 -1.25 -32.61
#